data_834e9be18e4769dd9191dea896b1acbd
#
_entry.id   834e9be18e4769dd9191dea896b1acbd
#
_cell.length_a   1.000
_cell.length_b   1.000
_cell.length_c   1.000
_cell.angle_alpha   90.00
_cell.angle_beta   90.00
_cell.angle_gamma   90.00
#
_symmetry.space_group_name_H-M   'P 1'
#
loop_
_entity.id
_entity.type
_entity.pdbx_description
1 polymer ?
#
loop_
_entity_poly.entity_id
_entity_poly.type
_entity_poly.pdbx_seq_one_letter_code
_entity_poly.pdbx_strand_id
1 'polypeptide(L)'
;MMSISSFAQVQWDVTVRKEPDYSKYGVQYQSTQTPDSRVPDPYEINRRNSEMYQNIERKWAAEERAIEEANKVISQEVQLFNGIKLGTNQATSIRANVTTRRNGQVDITCMGIKNGQTWKPCNKPIMSLQSMYNNAKSESEKSMILDLMDMGSYLLDTGNEMYIIK
;
A
#
# COMPACT_ATOMS: atom_id res chain seq x y z
N MET A 1 -25.92 -42.94 -8.95
CA MET A 1 -25.11 -41.84 -9.47
C MET A 1 -24.55 -41.10 -8.27
N MET A 2 -23.27 -41.27 -7.97
CA MET A 2 -22.63 -40.63 -6.82
C MET A 2 -21.98 -39.33 -7.31
N SER A 3 -22.38 -38.18 -6.72
CA SER A 3 -21.74 -36.89 -6.94
C SER A 3 -20.43 -36.83 -6.17
N ILE A 4 -19.34 -36.61 -6.90
CA ILE A 4 -18.02 -36.40 -6.35
C ILE A 4 -17.92 -34.89 -5.96
N SER A 5 -17.88 -34.61 -4.67
CA SER A 5 -17.62 -33.30 -4.14
C SER A 5 -16.18 -32.88 -4.45
N SER A 6 -16.04 -31.83 -5.24
CA SER A 6 -14.77 -31.19 -5.56
C SER A 6 -14.26 -30.48 -4.32
N PHE A 7 -13.21 -31.01 -3.67
CA PHE A 7 -12.47 -30.30 -2.63
C PHE A 7 -11.67 -29.17 -3.30
N ALA A 8 -12.05 -27.94 -3.01
CA ALA A 8 -11.24 -26.78 -3.36
C ALA A 8 -9.93 -26.84 -2.56
N GLN A 9 -8.84 -27.08 -3.27
CA GLN A 9 -7.49 -26.91 -2.70
C GLN A 9 -7.28 -25.44 -2.37
N VAL A 10 -7.19 -25.13 -1.10
CA VAL A 10 -6.71 -23.83 -0.62
C VAL A 10 -5.23 -23.76 -0.96
N GLN A 11 -4.92 -23.03 -2.01
CA GLN A 11 -3.53 -22.72 -2.39
C GLN A 11 -3.02 -21.66 -1.42
N TRP A 12 -2.17 -22.06 -0.49
CA TRP A 12 -1.46 -21.13 0.38
C TRP A 12 -0.42 -20.42 -0.49
N ASP A 13 -0.68 -19.15 -0.81
CA ASP A 13 0.36 -18.26 -1.32
C ASP A 13 1.37 -18.03 -0.20
N VAL A 14 2.39 -18.88 -0.19
CA VAL A 14 3.60 -18.64 0.59
C VAL A 14 4.30 -17.47 -0.07
N THR A 15 4.00 -16.26 0.38
CA THR A 15 4.83 -15.11 0.07
C THR A 15 6.21 -15.42 0.63
N VAL A 16 7.07 -15.92 -0.25
CA VAL A 16 8.49 -16.08 0.03
C VAL A 16 9.00 -14.69 0.41
N ARG A 17 9.20 -14.46 1.71
CA ARG A 17 9.92 -13.28 2.18
C ARG A 17 11.23 -13.28 1.42
N LYS A 18 11.45 -12.25 0.59
CA LYS A 18 12.76 -12.07 -0.03
C LYS A 18 13.78 -12.09 1.08
N GLU A 19 14.74 -12.99 0.98
CA GLU A 19 15.86 -13.00 1.90
C GLU A 19 16.46 -11.60 1.95
N PRO A 20 16.71 -11.07 3.15
CA PRO A 20 17.27 -9.73 3.29
C PRO A 20 18.62 -9.68 2.58
N ASP A 21 18.79 -8.65 1.77
CA ASP A 21 20.06 -8.39 1.07
C ASP A 21 21.11 -7.92 2.09
N TYR A 22 21.87 -8.84 2.60
CA TYR A 22 22.94 -8.59 3.57
C TYR A 22 24.10 -7.75 3.01
N SER A 23 24.19 -7.56 1.69
CA SER A 23 25.23 -6.74 1.06
C SER A 23 25.16 -5.27 1.49
N LYS A 24 23.97 -4.77 1.83
CA LYS A 24 23.74 -3.41 2.33
C LYS A 24 24.37 -3.15 3.70
N TYR A 25 24.69 -4.17 4.43
CA TYR A 25 25.19 -4.05 5.81
C TYR A 25 26.73 -4.17 5.89
N GLY A 26 27.40 -4.09 4.74
CA GLY A 26 28.86 -4.01 4.70
C GLY A 26 29.58 -5.31 5.11
N VAL A 27 28.91 -6.44 5.01
CA VAL A 27 29.57 -7.75 5.17
C VAL A 27 30.38 -8.02 3.91
N GLN A 28 31.51 -7.33 3.78
CA GLN A 28 32.52 -7.73 2.81
C GLN A 28 33.33 -8.88 3.44
N TYR A 29 33.18 -10.06 2.90
CA TYR A 29 34.14 -11.13 3.11
C TYR A 29 35.43 -10.72 2.41
N GLN A 30 36.25 -9.91 3.07
CA GLN A 30 37.65 -9.74 2.67
C GLN A 30 38.40 -10.99 3.10
N SER A 31 38.54 -11.90 2.22
CA SER A 31 39.55 -12.94 2.31
C SER A 31 40.94 -12.28 2.12
N THR A 32 41.40 -11.58 3.13
CA THR A 32 42.81 -11.23 3.23
C THR A 32 43.55 -12.41 3.87
N GLN A 33 44.00 -13.30 3.04
CA GLN A 33 45.08 -14.20 3.45
C GLN A 33 46.36 -13.39 3.63
N THR A 34 46.57 -12.89 4.85
CA THR A 34 47.91 -12.50 5.30
C THR A 34 48.55 -13.75 5.91
N PRO A 35 49.85 -14.02 5.63
CA PRO A 35 50.51 -15.25 6.04
C PRO A 35 50.98 -15.27 7.48
N ASP A 36 50.32 -14.59 8.38
CA ASP A 36 50.58 -14.67 9.82
C ASP A 36 49.36 -15.25 10.54
N SER A 37 49.34 -16.55 10.60
CA SER A 37 48.26 -17.42 10.98
C SER A 37 48.08 -17.46 12.51
N ARG A 38 47.39 -16.50 13.09
CA ARG A 38 46.54 -16.83 14.26
C ARG A 38 45.20 -17.24 13.70
N VAL A 39 44.91 -18.54 13.76
CA VAL A 39 43.54 -19.01 13.57
C VAL A 39 42.66 -18.22 14.55
N PRO A 40 41.68 -17.44 14.08
CA PRO A 40 40.85 -16.64 15.00
C PRO A 40 40.21 -17.59 16.01
N ASP A 41 40.27 -17.21 17.27
CA ASP A 41 39.64 -17.95 18.34
C ASP A 41 38.14 -18.15 18.00
N PRO A 42 37.63 -19.41 17.92
CA PRO A 42 36.24 -19.70 17.61
C PRO A 42 35.27 -18.94 18.52
N TYR A 43 35.64 -18.68 19.76
CA TYR A 43 34.83 -17.88 20.69
C TYR A 43 34.75 -16.41 20.27
N GLU A 44 35.80 -15.83 19.74
CA GLU A 44 35.78 -14.46 19.26
C GLU A 44 34.95 -14.30 17.98
N ILE A 45 35.01 -15.28 17.06
CA ILE A 45 34.16 -15.33 15.87
C ILE A 45 32.69 -15.41 16.27
N ASN A 46 32.33 -16.31 17.19
CA ASN A 46 30.96 -16.47 17.65
C ASN A 46 30.44 -15.22 18.36
N ARG A 47 31.28 -14.56 19.15
CA ARG A 47 30.92 -13.30 19.82
C ARG A 47 30.66 -12.19 18.79
N ARG A 48 31.53 -12.01 17.81
CA ARG A 48 31.34 -11.00 16.74
C ARG A 48 30.09 -11.27 15.92
N ASN A 49 29.82 -12.52 15.58
CA ASN A 49 28.62 -12.92 14.86
C ASN A 49 27.38 -12.62 15.72
N SER A 50 27.38 -12.94 17.00
CA SER A 50 26.27 -12.64 17.90
C SER A 50 26.00 -11.14 18.02
N GLU A 51 27.05 -10.31 18.16
CA GLU A 51 26.94 -8.86 18.19
C GLU A 51 26.39 -8.30 16.86
N MET A 52 26.83 -8.87 15.74
CA MET A 52 26.34 -8.49 14.42
C MET A 52 24.85 -8.80 14.26
N TYR A 53 24.40 -10.01 14.63
CA TYR A 53 22.98 -10.37 14.57
C TYR A 53 22.12 -9.49 15.47
N GLN A 54 22.56 -9.22 16.68
CA GLN A 54 21.85 -8.29 17.59
C GLN A 54 21.73 -6.88 17.01
N ASN A 55 22.77 -6.39 16.33
CA ASN A 55 22.74 -5.08 15.68
C ASN A 55 21.77 -5.04 14.48
N ILE A 56 21.71 -6.13 13.70
CA ILE A 56 20.76 -6.28 12.61
C ILE A 56 19.32 -6.28 13.15
N GLU A 57 19.03 -7.07 14.17
CA GLU A 57 17.71 -7.13 14.80
C GLU A 57 17.28 -5.76 15.38
N ARG A 58 18.21 -5.03 16.02
CA ARG A 58 17.91 -3.68 16.52
C ARG A 58 17.57 -2.71 15.39
N LYS A 59 18.29 -2.78 14.26
CA LYS A 59 17.99 -1.95 13.09
C LYS A 59 16.63 -2.28 12.49
N TRP A 60 16.30 -3.55 12.31
CA TRP A 60 15.00 -3.97 11.80
C TRP A 60 13.86 -3.54 12.72
N ALA A 61 14.01 -3.75 14.02
CA ALA A 61 13.01 -3.28 14.99
C ALA A 61 12.85 -1.75 14.99
N ALA A 62 13.90 -1.00 14.71
CA ALA A 62 13.81 0.45 14.57
C ALA A 62 13.12 0.88 13.28
N GLU A 63 13.41 0.22 12.15
CA GLU A 63 12.75 0.47 10.87
C GLU A 63 11.26 0.12 10.94
N GLU A 64 10.91 -1.01 11.54
CA GLU A 64 9.52 -1.43 11.73
C GLU A 64 8.73 -0.42 12.56
N ARG A 65 9.29 0.05 13.68
CA ARG A 65 8.68 1.12 14.50
C ARG A 65 8.54 2.43 13.73
N ALA A 66 9.52 2.79 12.90
CA ALA A 66 9.46 4.01 12.10
C ALA A 66 8.34 3.93 11.04
N ILE A 67 8.16 2.76 10.41
CA ILE A 67 7.07 2.52 9.46
C ILE A 67 5.71 2.55 10.18
N GLU A 68 5.60 1.89 11.33
CA GLU A 68 4.39 1.89 12.14
C GLU A 68 3.99 3.32 12.56
N GLU A 69 4.95 4.09 13.07
CA GLU A 69 4.71 5.48 13.46
C GLU A 69 4.35 6.37 12.27
N ALA A 70 4.99 6.17 11.12
CA ALA A 70 4.67 6.91 9.89
C ALA A 70 3.25 6.61 9.38
N ASN A 71 2.78 5.38 9.56
CA ASN A 71 1.45 4.95 9.16
C ASN A 71 0.36 5.28 10.17
N LYS A 72 0.71 5.82 11.32
CA LYS A 72 -0.27 6.19 12.36
C LYS A 72 -1.26 7.22 11.85
N VAL A 73 -2.53 6.94 12.07
CA VAL A 73 -3.62 7.88 11.77
C VAL A 73 -3.55 9.06 12.72
N ILE A 74 -3.52 10.27 12.17
CA ILE A 74 -3.48 11.52 12.92
C ILE A 74 -4.82 12.26 12.89
N SER A 75 -5.63 12.08 11.84
CA SER A 75 -6.98 12.60 11.78
C SER A 75 -7.89 11.67 10.98
N GLN A 76 -9.16 11.67 11.36
CA GLN A 76 -10.22 10.97 10.66
C GLN A 76 -11.50 11.78 10.76
N GLU A 77 -12.05 12.16 9.63
CA GLU A 77 -13.23 13.01 9.56
C GLU A 77 -14.15 12.61 8.41
N VAL A 78 -15.45 12.85 8.60
CA VAL A 78 -16.43 12.59 7.55
C VAL A 78 -16.68 13.86 6.78
N GLN A 79 -16.49 13.82 5.47
CA GLN A 79 -16.71 14.95 4.57
C GLN A 79 -17.78 14.64 3.53
N LEU A 80 -18.42 15.70 3.02
CA LEU A 80 -19.37 15.64 1.91
C LEU A 80 -18.70 16.20 0.65
N PHE A 81 -18.74 15.40 -0.39
CA PHE A 81 -18.21 15.75 -1.71
C PHE A 81 -19.35 15.88 -2.72
N ASN A 82 -19.15 16.73 -3.72
CA ASN A 82 -20.01 16.81 -4.89
C ASN A 82 -19.45 15.91 -5.98
N GLY A 83 -20.25 14.93 -6.40
CA GLY A 83 -19.89 14.00 -7.47
C GLY A 83 -20.81 14.14 -8.67
N ILE A 84 -20.29 13.74 -9.83
CA ILE A 84 -21.04 13.66 -11.09
C ILE A 84 -20.98 12.21 -11.55
N LYS A 85 -22.13 11.58 -11.76
CA LYS A 85 -22.21 10.23 -12.29
C LYS A 85 -21.79 10.23 -13.76
N LEU A 86 -20.78 9.45 -14.12
CA LEU A 86 -20.35 9.26 -15.49
C LEU A 86 -21.46 8.60 -16.35
N GLY A 87 -21.59 9.07 -17.58
CA GLY A 87 -22.59 8.57 -18.53
C GLY A 87 -23.95 9.23 -18.44
N THR A 88 -24.36 9.79 -17.28
CA THR A 88 -25.64 10.52 -17.12
C THR A 88 -25.47 11.96 -16.76
N ASN A 89 -24.26 12.39 -16.37
CA ASN A 89 -23.93 13.74 -15.87
C ASN A 89 -24.80 14.18 -14.67
N GLN A 90 -25.42 13.23 -13.97
CA GLN A 90 -26.25 13.50 -12.82
C GLN A 90 -25.39 13.88 -11.61
N ALA A 91 -25.66 15.06 -11.05
CA ALA A 91 -25.02 15.49 -9.81
C ALA A 91 -25.54 14.69 -8.61
N THR A 92 -24.62 14.31 -7.73
CA THR A 92 -24.93 13.59 -6.50
C THR A 92 -24.04 14.07 -5.35
N SER A 93 -24.44 13.79 -4.11
CA SER A 93 -23.61 14.03 -2.94
C SER A 93 -23.01 12.70 -2.48
N ILE A 94 -21.73 12.70 -2.15
CA ILE A 94 -20.98 11.53 -1.69
C ILE A 94 -20.48 11.84 -0.29
N ARG A 95 -20.83 11.00 0.66
CA ARG A 95 -20.29 11.05 2.02
C ARG A 95 -19.08 10.16 2.08
N ALA A 96 -17.95 10.69 2.48
CA ALA A 96 -16.72 9.94 2.58
C ALA A 96 -16.00 10.19 3.90
N ASN A 97 -15.27 9.19 4.35
CA ASN A 97 -14.35 9.25 5.46
C ASN A 97 -12.95 9.58 4.93
N VAL A 98 -12.40 10.68 5.40
CA VAL A 98 -11.04 11.14 5.07
C VAL A 98 -10.14 10.82 6.23
N THR A 99 -9.15 9.98 5.98
CA THR A 99 -8.16 9.54 6.98
C THR A 99 -6.80 10.08 6.59
N THR A 100 -6.19 10.88 7.46
CA THR A 100 -4.83 11.40 7.25
C THR A 100 -3.85 10.66 8.13
N ARG A 101 -2.74 10.22 7.56
CA ARG A 101 -1.64 9.54 8.24
C ARG A 101 -0.49 10.49 8.51
N ARG A 102 0.37 10.14 9.47
CA ARG A 102 1.53 10.95 9.86
C ARG A 102 2.53 11.16 8.71
N ASN A 103 2.65 10.22 7.79
CA ASN A 103 3.47 10.33 6.58
C ASN A 103 2.91 11.28 5.52
N GLY A 104 1.75 11.93 5.79
CA GLY A 104 1.07 12.81 4.84
C GLY A 104 0.15 12.08 3.84
N GLN A 105 0.05 10.76 3.91
CA GLN A 105 -0.88 10.00 3.09
C GLN A 105 -2.33 10.31 3.52
N VAL A 106 -3.17 10.55 2.53
CA VAL A 106 -4.62 10.78 2.73
C VAL A 106 -5.38 9.66 2.02
N ASP A 107 -6.14 8.90 2.79
CA ASP A 107 -7.02 7.86 2.29
C ASP A 107 -8.46 8.35 2.35
N ILE A 108 -9.20 8.27 1.26
CA ILE A 108 -10.60 8.69 1.18
C ILE A 108 -11.45 7.45 0.86
N THR A 109 -12.42 7.17 1.73
CA THR A 109 -13.31 6.02 1.56
C THR A 109 -14.74 6.46 1.51
N CYS A 110 -15.46 6.09 0.46
CA CYS A 110 -16.89 6.35 0.33
C CYS A 110 -17.68 5.62 1.42
N MET A 111 -18.52 6.34 2.13
CA MET A 111 -19.46 5.79 3.12
C MET A 111 -20.87 5.70 2.56
N GLY A 112 -21.24 6.58 1.65
CA GLY A 112 -22.58 6.59 1.06
C GLY A 112 -22.72 7.57 -0.08
N ILE A 113 -23.61 7.22 -1.01
CA ILE A 113 -23.96 8.01 -2.19
C ILE A 113 -25.44 8.41 -2.07
N LYS A 114 -25.74 9.69 -2.26
CA LYS A 114 -27.09 10.19 -2.20
C LYS A 114 -27.86 9.77 -3.45
N ASN A 115 -29.00 9.10 -3.24
CA ASN A 115 -29.91 8.73 -4.31
C ASN A 115 -31.30 9.31 -3.98
N GLY A 116 -31.65 10.43 -4.61
CA GLY A 116 -32.82 11.19 -4.22
C GLY A 116 -32.71 11.72 -2.79
N GLN A 117 -33.62 11.28 -1.92
CA GLN A 117 -33.61 11.65 -0.50
C GLN A 117 -32.88 10.63 0.40
N THR A 118 -32.49 9.48 -0.11
CA THR A 118 -31.89 8.39 0.65
C THR A 118 -30.42 8.27 0.39
N TRP A 119 -29.69 7.68 1.36
CA TRP A 119 -28.28 7.35 1.22
C TRP A 119 -28.12 5.85 0.91
N LYS A 120 -27.54 5.53 -0.24
CA LYS A 120 -27.06 4.18 -0.54
C LYS A 120 -25.73 3.96 0.17
N PRO A 121 -25.56 2.91 0.98
CA PRO A 121 -24.27 2.59 1.59
C PRO A 121 -23.23 2.28 0.50
N CYS A 122 -22.01 2.76 0.73
CA CYS A 122 -20.86 2.54 -0.12
C CYS A 122 -19.66 2.27 0.78
N ASN A 123 -18.81 1.34 0.39
CA ASN A 123 -17.55 1.09 1.10
C ASN A 123 -16.44 0.83 0.06
N LYS A 124 -16.16 1.86 -0.72
CA LYS A 124 -15.17 1.81 -1.80
C LYS A 124 -14.17 2.94 -1.64
N PRO A 125 -12.90 2.73 -2.00
CA PRO A 125 -11.90 3.79 -2.00
C PRO A 125 -12.24 4.83 -3.07
N ILE A 126 -11.97 6.10 -2.74
CA ILE A 126 -12.01 7.22 -3.67
C ILE A 126 -10.57 7.48 -4.09
N MET A 127 -10.29 7.36 -5.37
CA MET A 127 -8.93 7.43 -5.92
C MET A 127 -8.63 8.82 -6.46
N SER A 128 -7.45 9.33 -6.19
CA SER A 128 -6.96 10.56 -6.83
C SER A 128 -6.61 10.29 -8.30
N LEU A 129 -7.20 11.05 -9.21
CA LEU A 129 -6.89 10.97 -10.64
C LEU A 129 -5.43 11.29 -10.93
N GLN A 130 -4.83 12.23 -10.19
CA GLN A 130 -3.40 12.53 -10.31
C GLN A 130 -2.53 11.32 -9.95
N SER A 131 -2.89 10.59 -8.90
CA SER A 131 -2.18 9.37 -8.52
C SER A 131 -2.35 8.28 -9.57
N MET A 132 -3.55 8.13 -10.14
CA MET A 132 -3.81 7.19 -11.23
C MET A 132 -2.98 7.54 -12.47
N TYR A 133 -2.92 8.82 -12.85
CA TYR A 133 -2.12 9.29 -13.99
C TYR A 133 -0.63 8.97 -13.81
N ASN A 134 -0.08 9.21 -12.62
CA ASN A 134 1.32 8.95 -12.33
C ASN A 134 1.67 7.45 -12.37
N ASN A 135 0.69 6.58 -12.13
CA ASN A 135 0.86 5.13 -12.13
C ASN A 135 0.41 4.45 -13.44
N ALA A 136 -0.16 5.20 -14.39
CA ALA A 136 -0.62 4.67 -15.66
C ALA A 136 0.52 4.12 -16.50
N LYS A 137 0.31 2.94 -17.08
CA LYS A 137 1.34 2.18 -17.81
C LYS A 137 1.34 2.45 -19.31
N SER A 138 0.28 3.03 -19.86
CA SER A 138 0.15 3.31 -21.30
C SER A 138 -0.28 4.75 -21.55
N GLU A 139 0.10 5.28 -22.72
CA GLU A 139 -0.31 6.63 -23.14
C GLU A 139 -1.84 6.72 -23.36
N SER A 140 -2.47 5.65 -23.81
CA SER A 140 -3.93 5.59 -23.94
C SER A 140 -4.63 5.71 -22.58
N GLU A 141 -4.12 5.04 -21.56
CA GLU A 141 -4.63 5.12 -20.18
C GLU A 141 -4.43 6.53 -19.60
N LYS A 142 -3.28 7.14 -19.82
CA LYS A 142 -3.01 8.53 -19.41
C LYS A 142 -3.95 9.51 -20.07
N SER A 143 -4.20 9.37 -21.39
CA SER A 143 -5.13 10.23 -22.11
C SER A 143 -6.54 10.16 -21.53
N MET A 144 -7.05 8.96 -21.26
CA MET A 144 -8.36 8.80 -20.63
C MET A 144 -8.43 9.44 -19.23
N ILE A 145 -7.36 9.31 -18.45
CA ILE A 145 -7.32 9.90 -17.10
C ILE A 145 -7.29 11.43 -17.21
N LEU A 146 -6.57 12.01 -18.18
CA LEU A 146 -6.57 13.45 -18.42
C LEU A 146 -7.97 13.98 -18.73
N ASP A 147 -8.74 13.28 -19.59
CA ASP A 147 -10.11 13.67 -19.90
C ASP A 147 -11.00 13.67 -18.64
N LEU A 148 -10.76 12.73 -17.71
CA LEU A 148 -11.47 12.68 -16.42
C LEU A 148 -11.00 13.80 -15.47
N MET A 149 -9.72 14.18 -15.50
CA MET A 149 -9.17 15.26 -14.67
C MET A 149 -9.75 16.64 -15.05
N ASP A 150 -10.19 16.84 -16.29
CA ASP A 150 -10.90 18.04 -16.70
C ASP A 150 -12.27 18.19 -16.02
N MET A 151 -12.87 17.07 -15.60
CA MET A 151 -14.16 17.02 -14.91
C MET A 151 -14.06 17.07 -13.39
N GLY A 152 -12.95 16.61 -12.82
CA GLY A 152 -12.74 16.59 -11.37
C GLY A 152 -11.39 16.05 -10.92
N SER A 153 -11.19 15.90 -9.63
CA SER A 153 -9.91 15.54 -9.03
C SER A 153 -9.84 14.08 -8.56
N TYR A 154 -10.99 13.46 -8.30
CA TYR A 154 -11.06 12.10 -7.75
C TYR A 154 -12.07 11.26 -8.52
N LEU A 155 -11.84 9.95 -8.50
CA LEU A 155 -12.70 8.93 -9.09
C LEU A 155 -13.21 7.97 -8.01
N LEU A 156 -14.52 7.74 -8.00
CA LEU A 156 -15.15 6.66 -7.25
C LEU A 156 -15.71 5.63 -8.22
N ASP A 157 -15.18 4.41 -8.16
CA ASP A 157 -15.71 3.27 -8.88
C ASP A 157 -16.43 2.33 -7.90
N THR A 158 -17.72 2.16 -8.07
CA THR A 158 -18.54 1.25 -7.25
C THR A 158 -18.63 -0.18 -7.82
N GLY A 159 -18.05 -0.40 -9.01
CA GLY A 159 -18.16 -1.62 -9.80
C GLY A 159 -19.34 -1.62 -10.79
N ASN A 160 -20.41 -0.89 -10.47
CA ASN A 160 -21.58 -0.74 -11.38
C ASN A 160 -21.71 0.68 -11.93
N GLU A 161 -21.22 1.64 -11.22
CA GLU A 161 -21.34 3.07 -11.53
C GLU A 161 -20.03 3.77 -11.18
N MET A 162 -19.64 4.74 -11.99
CA MET A 162 -18.48 5.59 -11.75
C MET A 162 -18.91 7.03 -11.52
N TYR A 163 -18.21 7.70 -10.60
CA TYR A 163 -18.47 9.08 -10.24
C TYR A 163 -17.17 9.87 -10.24
N ILE A 164 -17.19 11.05 -10.88
CA ILE A 164 -16.13 12.05 -10.76
C ILE A 164 -16.47 13.00 -9.63
N ILE A 165 -15.50 13.27 -8.76
CA ILE A 165 -15.64 14.10 -7.57
C ILE A 165 -14.78 15.35 -7.76
N LYS A 166 -15.37 16.48 -7.49
CA LYS A 166 -14.73 17.82 -7.54
C LYS A 166 -14.14 18.18 -6.20
#